data_b16e227302ec2ae8d0f32ddfc91e9cd4
#
_entry.id   b16e227302ec2ae8d0f32ddfc91e9cd4
#
_cell.length_a   1.000
_cell.length_b   1.000
_cell.length_c   1.000
_cell.angle_alpha   90.00
_cell.angle_beta   90.00
_cell.angle_gamma   90.00
#
_symmetry.space_group_name_H-M   'P 1'
#
loop_
_entity.id
_entity.type
_entity.pdbx_description
1 polymer ?
#
loop_
_entity_poly.entity_id
_entity_poly.type
_entity_poly.pdbx_seq_one_letter_code
_entity_poly.pdbx_strand_id
1 'polypeptide(L)'
;MTHIYRCTLELHDNLYFATREIGRLYETEPILHNYALCYALGLVDNDRHSTTVPEEHSYRYFCPEQVPKYEEHLTPLNQQGIYVTPARAVHHASVLNTWKYANNNYHVEMEKTQKNIPSFGRAKEIAPESQFECFIISEKPLSLPKWIRLGKWMSKAEVTTKELPKLKHSEGEFVFPYPLNPLDVMFTHQVLSYDTVNMPPVSLIRNVRLRGHYYESEELKIPARMAYRFSG
;
A
#
# COMPACT_ATOMS: atom_id res chain seq x y z
N MET A 1 -19.29 -3.27 17.67
CA MET A 1 -18.08 -3.42 18.53
C MET A 1 -16.90 -3.30 17.62
N THR A 2 -15.90 -2.47 17.94
CA THR A 2 -14.75 -2.28 17.05
C THR A 2 -13.77 -3.45 17.20
N HIS A 3 -13.35 -4.02 16.08
CA HIS A 3 -12.32 -5.04 15.96
C HIS A 3 -11.08 -4.39 15.37
N ILE A 4 -9.91 -4.65 15.93
CA ILE A 4 -8.63 -4.20 15.37
C ILE A 4 -7.72 -5.39 15.22
N TYR A 5 -7.27 -5.62 13.99
CA TYR A 5 -6.36 -6.69 13.66
C TYR A 5 -4.97 -6.13 13.41
N ARG A 6 -3.97 -6.65 14.12
CA ARG A 6 -2.57 -6.52 13.71
C ARG A 6 -2.34 -7.49 12.57
N CYS A 7 -1.91 -6.99 11.44
CA CYS A 7 -1.67 -7.74 10.24
C CYS A 7 -0.18 -7.73 9.91
N THR A 8 0.45 -8.89 9.92
CA THR A 8 1.85 -9.09 9.52
C THR A 8 1.89 -9.70 8.13
N LEU A 9 2.68 -9.11 7.25
CA LEU A 9 2.87 -9.54 5.87
C LEU A 9 4.33 -9.99 5.71
N GLU A 10 4.56 -11.23 5.29
CA GLU A 10 5.89 -11.76 5.01
C GLU A 10 6.03 -11.98 3.50
N LEU A 11 7.06 -11.39 2.91
CA LEU A 11 7.31 -11.51 1.47
C LEU A 11 7.96 -12.85 1.12
N HIS A 12 7.45 -13.50 0.08
CA HIS A 12 8.00 -14.72 -0.50
C HIS A 12 8.70 -14.50 -1.85
N ASP A 13 8.50 -13.32 -2.43
CA ASP A 13 9.13 -12.87 -3.67
C ASP A 13 9.66 -11.44 -3.49
N ASN A 14 10.54 -10.99 -4.38
CA ASN A 14 10.99 -9.61 -4.42
C ASN A 14 9.81 -8.65 -4.67
N LEU A 15 9.66 -7.65 -3.83
CA LEU A 15 8.59 -6.66 -3.95
C LEU A 15 9.07 -5.41 -4.67
N TYR A 16 8.31 -5.00 -5.70
CA TYR A 16 8.60 -3.81 -6.49
C TYR A 16 7.35 -2.94 -6.70
N PHE A 17 7.46 -1.66 -6.28
CA PHE A 17 6.42 -0.65 -6.46
C PHE A 17 6.89 0.57 -7.27
N ALA A 18 8.20 0.79 -7.42
CA ALA A 18 8.76 2.01 -8.00
C ALA A 18 8.20 3.28 -7.33
N THR A 19 8.33 3.36 -6.01
CA THR A 19 7.83 4.49 -5.22
C THR A 19 8.60 5.77 -5.47
N ARG A 20 9.86 5.65 -5.90
CA ARG A 20 10.74 6.77 -6.26
C ARG A 20 11.59 6.45 -7.47
N GLU A 21 11.78 7.45 -8.33
CA GLU A 21 12.66 7.38 -9.49
C GLU A 21 13.82 8.38 -9.34
N ILE A 22 15.04 7.86 -9.49
CA ILE A 22 16.28 8.65 -9.43
C ILE A 22 17.10 8.34 -10.71
N GLY A 23 16.84 9.08 -11.76
CA GLY A 23 17.42 8.81 -13.08
C GLY A 23 17.00 7.44 -13.63
N ARG A 24 17.95 6.48 -13.69
CA ARG A 24 17.68 5.10 -14.15
C ARG A 24 17.50 4.10 -13.00
N LEU A 25 17.43 4.58 -11.76
CA LEU A 25 17.18 3.78 -10.57
C LEU A 25 15.74 3.99 -10.11
N TYR A 26 15.00 2.90 -10.02
CA TYR A 26 13.66 2.84 -9.43
C TYR A 26 13.75 2.21 -8.05
N GLU A 27 13.35 2.93 -7.02
CA GLU A 27 13.38 2.43 -5.64
C GLU A 27 11.98 2.05 -5.16
N THR A 28 11.94 1.04 -4.30
CA THR A 28 10.76 0.69 -3.51
C THR A 28 11.04 1.05 -2.06
N GLU A 29 10.28 1.99 -1.51
CA GLU A 29 10.36 2.35 -0.10
C GLU A 29 9.85 1.19 0.78
N PRO A 30 10.42 1.00 2.00
CA PRO A 30 9.99 -0.06 2.92
C PRO A 30 8.68 0.29 3.64
N ILE A 31 7.73 0.79 2.88
CA ILE A 31 6.38 1.18 3.30
C ILE A 31 5.40 0.75 2.22
N LEU A 32 4.27 0.16 2.62
CA LEU A 32 3.18 -0.18 1.72
C LEU A 32 2.03 0.78 1.92
N HIS A 33 1.59 1.39 0.82
CA HIS A 33 0.46 2.32 0.86
C HIS A 33 -0.83 1.57 1.22
N ASN A 34 -1.66 2.17 2.10
CA ASN A 34 -2.92 1.56 2.53
C ASN A 34 -3.88 1.26 1.37
N TYR A 35 -3.89 2.09 0.33
CA TYR A 35 -4.71 1.82 -0.86
C TYR A 35 -4.33 0.50 -1.51
N ALA A 36 -3.04 0.26 -1.75
CA ALA A 36 -2.57 -1.00 -2.33
C ALA A 36 -2.96 -2.22 -1.46
N LEU A 37 -2.92 -2.06 -0.15
CA LEU A 37 -3.32 -3.12 0.79
C LEU A 37 -4.81 -3.43 0.71
N CYS A 38 -5.69 -2.44 0.52
CA CYS A 38 -7.13 -2.67 0.37
C CYS A 38 -7.44 -3.57 -0.84
N TYR A 39 -6.77 -3.34 -1.96
CA TYR A 39 -6.93 -4.20 -3.15
C TYR A 39 -6.33 -5.59 -2.92
N ALA A 40 -5.11 -5.65 -2.38
CA ALA A 40 -4.42 -6.92 -2.17
C ALA A 40 -5.14 -7.83 -1.16
N LEU A 41 -5.74 -7.27 -0.13
CA LEU A 41 -6.51 -8.00 0.89
C LEU A 41 -7.92 -8.38 0.41
N GLY A 42 -8.31 -8.01 -0.82
CA GLY A 42 -9.63 -8.33 -1.37
C GLY A 42 -10.78 -7.57 -0.69
N LEU A 43 -10.50 -6.42 -0.09
CA LEU A 43 -11.52 -5.59 0.57
C LEU A 43 -12.30 -4.74 -0.44
N VAL A 44 -11.72 -4.47 -1.60
CA VAL A 44 -12.37 -3.79 -2.72
C VAL A 44 -13.16 -4.81 -3.53
N ASP A 45 -14.41 -4.48 -3.87
CA ASP A 45 -15.26 -5.29 -4.74
C ASP A 45 -14.78 -5.21 -6.21
N ASN A 46 -13.87 -6.10 -6.57
CA ASN A 46 -13.28 -6.14 -7.90
C ASN A 46 -14.29 -6.53 -8.98
N ASP A 47 -15.28 -7.36 -8.66
CA ASP A 47 -16.30 -7.80 -9.62
C ASP A 47 -17.20 -6.62 -10.05
N ARG A 48 -17.51 -5.74 -9.10
CA ARG A 48 -18.28 -4.52 -9.38
C ARG A 48 -17.51 -3.53 -10.25
N HIS A 49 -16.18 -3.54 -10.18
CA HIS A 49 -15.31 -2.58 -10.87
C HIS A 49 -14.56 -3.20 -12.04
N SER A 50 -14.77 -4.49 -12.32
CA SER A 50 -14.24 -5.11 -13.53
C SER A 50 -15.04 -4.66 -14.75
N THR A 51 -14.37 -4.08 -15.73
CA THR A 51 -14.99 -3.81 -17.03
C THR A 51 -15.01 -5.10 -17.84
N THR A 52 -16.18 -5.50 -18.33
CA THR A 52 -16.30 -6.55 -19.35
C THR A 52 -15.61 -6.08 -20.61
N VAL A 53 -14.59 -6.82 -21.06
CA VAL A 53 -13.94 -6.57 -22.35
C VAL A 53 -14.95 -6.95 -23.45
N PRO A 54 -15.30 -6.05 -24.39
CA PRO A 54 -16.14 -6.41 -25.54
C PRO A 54 -15.55 -7.61 -26.28
N GLU A 55 -16.40 -8.54 -26.74
CA GLU A 55 -15.98 -9.78 -27.42
C GLU A 55 -15.03 -9.52 -28.59
N GLU A 56 -15.24 -8.43 -29.33
CA GLU A 56 -14.42 -7.96 -30.45
C GLU A 56 -12.96 -7.61 -30.05
N HIS A 57 -12.68 -7.39 -28.78
CA HIS A 57 -11.36 -7.08 -28.25
C HIS A 57 -10.78 -8.19 -27.35
N SER A 58 -11.48 -9.29 -27.19
CA SER A 58 -11.08 -10.41 -26.32
C SER A 58 -9.74 -11.06 -26.68
N TYR A 59 -9.31 -10.95 -27.93
CA TYR A 59 -8.01 -11.47 -28.41
C TYR A 59 -6.81 -10.54 -28.10
N ARG A 60 -7.09 -9.28 -27.76
CA ARG A 60 -6.07 -8.38 -27.25
C ARG A 60 -6.10 -8.49 -25.74
N TYR A 61 -5.03 -8.88 -25.11
CA TYR A 61 -4.84 -8.78 -23.66
C TYR A 61 -4.93 -7.31 -23.20
N PHE A 62 -5.95 -6.65 -23.67
CA PHE A 62 -6.23 -5.28 -23.39
C PHE A 62 -7.17 -5.29 -22.17
N CYS A 63 -6.60 -5.12 -20.98
CA CYS A 63 -7.38 -4.73 -19.83
C CYS A 63 -7.63 -3.23 -19.97
N PRO A 64 -8.78 -2.78 -20.49
CA PRO A 64 -9.06 -1.37 -20.54
C PRO A 64 -9.17 -0.87 -19.11
N GLU A 65 -8.38 0.11 -18.77
CA GLU A 65 -8.44 0.86 -17.52
C GLU A 65 -8.30 0.04 -16.22
N GLN A 66 -7.16 -0.55 -15.98
CA GLN A 66 -6.73 -0.90 -14.63
C GLN A 66 -6.17 0.32 -13.88
N VAL A 67 -6.65 1.51 -14.18
CA VAL A 67 -6.34 2.69 -13.39
C VAL A 67 -7.23 2.64 -12.14
N PRO A 68 -6.65 2.47 -10.93
CA PRO A 68 -7.44 2.42 -9.72
C PRO A 68 -8.18 3.75 -9.52
N LYS A 69 -9.49 3.70 -9.43
CA LYS A 69 -10.33 4.84 -9.05
C LYS A 69 -10.47 4.84 -7.53
N TYR A 70 -9.47 5.32 -6.84
CA TYR A 70 -9.36 5.19 -5.39
C TYR A 70 -10.57 5.72 -4.64
N GLU A 71 -11.10 6.87 -5.01
CA GLU A 71 -12.28 7.45 -4.38
C GLU A 71 -13.52 6.56 -4.55
N GLU A 72 -13.77 6.10 -5.77
CA GLU A 72 -14.91 5.23 -6.09
C GLU A 72 -14.80 3.87 -5.38
N HIS A 73 -13.59 3.31 -5.33
CA HIS A 73 -13.35 1.96 -4.81
C HIS A 73 -13.23 1.91 -3.28
N LEU A 74 -12.68 2.94 -2.64
CA LEU A 74 -12.41 2.91 -1.20
C LEU A 74 -13.48 3.61 -0.36
N THR A 75 -14.27 4.53 -0.94
CA THR A 75 -15.39 5.16 -0.23
C THR A 75 -16.39 4.14 0.34
N PRO A 76 -16.74 3.04 -0.35
CA PRO A 76 -17.61 2.01 0.21
C PRO A 76 -17.06 1.36 1.49
N LEU A 77 -15.75 1.28 1.68
CA LEU A 77 -15.14 0.76 2.91
C LEU A 77 -15.46 1.64 4.12
N ASN A 78 -15.54 2.96 3.95
CA ASN A 78 -15.97 3.86 5.01
C ASN A 78 -17.39 3.54 5.50
N GLN A 79 -18.30 3.21 4.57
CA GLN A 79 -19.69 2.82 4.90
C GLN A 79 -19.76 1.46 5.59
N GLN A 80 -18.79 0.58 5.32
CA GLN A 80 -18.66 -0.72 5.96
C GLN A 80 -17.94 -0.64 7.32
N GLY A 81 -17.42 0.54 7.68
CA GLY A 81 -16.62 0.75 8.88
C GLY A 81 -15.26 0.03 8.83
N ILE A 82 -14.67 -0.10 7.63
CA ILE A 82 -13.38 -0.77 7.42
C ILE A 82 -12.30 0.26 7.06
N TYR A 83 -11.19 0.23 7.79
CA TYR A 83 -10.01 1.04 7.50
C TYR A 83 -8.73 0.23 7.65
N VAL A 84 -7.82 0.36 6.70
CA VAL A 84 -6.48 -0.26 6.70
C VAL A 84 -5.44 0.84 6.82
N THR A 85 -4.51 0.73 7.78
CA THR A 85 -3.37 1.66 7.85
C THR A 85 -2.32 1.29 6.81
N PRO A 86 -1.49 2.24 6.34
CA PRO A 86 -0.28 1.88 5.62
C PRO A 86 0.59 0.93 6.45
N ALA A 87 1.33 0.03 5.79
CA ALA A 87 2.25 -0.86 6.47
C ALA A 87 3.68 -0.31 6.48
N ARG A 88 4.38 -0.50 7.59
CA ARG A 88 5.82 -0.27 7.68
C ARG A 88 6.58 -1.60 7.69
N ALA A 89 7.79 -1.61 7.17
CA ALA A 89 8.68 -2.73 7.37
C ALA A 89 9.12 -2.80 8.85
N VAL A 90 8.97 -3.98 9.44
CA VAL A 90 9.51 -4.34 10.76
C VAL A 90 10.94 -4.85 10.59
N HIS A 91 11.13 -5.68 9.58
CA HIS A 91 12.41 -6.17 9.12
C HIS A 91 12.41 -6.18 7.59
N HIS A 92 13.50 -5.71 6.96
CA HIS A 92 13.63 -5.78 5.52
C HIS A 92 15.08 -5.78 5.06
N ALA A 93 15.29 -6.39 3.91
CA ALA A 93 16.50 -6.27 3.12
C ALA A 93 16.13 -5.75 1.73
N SER A 94 17.11 -5.22 1.00
CA SER A 94 16.90 -4.74 -0.37
C SER A 94 17.83 -5.46 -1.34
N VAL A 95 17.32 -5.71 -2.53
CA VAL A 95 18.08 -6.29 -3.65
C VAL A 95 18.11 -5.28 -4.78
N LEU A 96 19.29 -5.08 -5.35
CA LEU A 96 19.47 -4.24 -6.52
C LEU A 96 19.53 -5.11 -7.77
N ASN A 97 18.49 -5.06 -8.59
CA ASN A 97 18.42 -5.73 -9.87
C ASN A 97 18.78 -4.77 -11.00
N THR A 98 19.57 -5.25 -11.96
CA THR A 98 19.91 -4.52 -13.17
C THR A 98 19.32 -5.24 -14.36
N TRP A 99 18.54 -4.53 -15.16
CA TRP A 99 17.89 -5.05 -16.34
C TRP A 99 18.62 -4.52 -17.57
N LYS A 100 18.94 -5.43 -18.46
CA LYS A 100 19.55 -5.13 -19.74
C LYS A 100 18.60 -5.54 -20.85
N TYR A 101 18.25 -4.60 -21.70
CA TYR A 101 17.46 -4.90 -22.88
C TYR A 101 18.34 -5.60 -23.91
N ALA A 102 18.07 -6.87 -24.13
CA ALA A 102 18.85 -7.70 -25.05
C ALA A 102 18.30 -7.68 -26.49
N ASN A 103 17.05 -7.27 -26.69
CA ASN A 103 16.40 -7.27 -27.99
C ASN A 103 16.09 -5.84 -28.46
N ASN A 104 16.87 -5.39 -29.43
CA ASN A 104 16.79 -4.05 -29.99
C ASN A 104 15.49 -3.81 -30.80
N ASN A 105 14.78 -4.85 -31.22
CA ASN A 105 13.59 -4.74 -32.07
C ASN A 105 12.39 -4.13 -31.37
N TYR A 106 12.40 -4.01 -30.04
CA TYR A 106 11.29 -3.48 -29.24
C TYR A 106 11.59 -2.13 -28.60
N HIS A 107 12.73 -1.49 -28.93
CA HIS A 107 13.16 -0.26 -28.28
C HIS A 107 13.05 0.96 -29.19
N VAL A 108 11.97 1.71 -29.03
CA VAL A 108 11.74 2.99 -29.72
C VAL A 108 12.81 4.04 -29.39
N GLU A 109 13.42 3.99 -28.20
CA GLU A 109 14.48 4.90 -27.81
C GLU A 109 15.81 4.65 -28.51
N MET A 110 16.06 3.43 -28.97
CA MET A 110 17.28 3.10 -29.67
C MET A 110 17.31 3.63 -31.11
N GLU A 111 16.19 3.91 -31.70
CA GLU A 111 16.11 4.58 -33.01
C GLU A 111 16.66 6.02 -32.97
N LYS A 112 16.63 6.65 -31.79
CA LYS A 112 17.14 8.02 -31.59
C LYS A 112 18.62 8.08 -31.29
N THR A 113 19.23 6.98 -30.87
CA THR A 113 20.66 6.92 -30.57
C THR A 113 21.35 6.13 -31.68
N GLN A 114 22.10 6.81 -32.55
CA GLN A 114 22.91 6.20 -33.62
C GLN A 114 24.03 5.27 -33.09
N LYS A 115 24.00 4.87 -31.83
CA LYS A 115 24.97 3.98 -31.20
C LYS A 115 24.22 2.81 -30.56
N ASN A 116 24.67 1.62 -30.87
CA ASN A 116 24.18 0.36 -30.30
C ASN A 116 24.61 0.20 -28.85
N ILE A 117 24.18 1.14 -27.98
CA ILE A 117 24.48 1.12 -26.55
C ILE A 117 23.36 0.36 -25.87
N PRO A 118 23.61 -0.74 -25.15
CA PRO A 118 22.59 -1.46 -24.42
C PRO A 118 21.91 -0.54 -23.41
N SER A 119 20.60 -0.39 -23.53
CA SER A 119 19.80 0.29 -22.50
C SER A 119 19.71 -0.60 -21.27
N PHE A 120 19.84 -0.02 -20.09
CA PHE A 120 19.66 -0.73 -18.82
C PHE A 120 18.89 0.15 -17.84
N GLY A 121 18.13 -0.50 -16.98
CA GLY A 121 17.48 0.08 -15.80
C GLY A 121 17.91 -0.66 -14.55
N ARG A 122 17.77 -0.02 -13.40
CA ARG A 122 18.00 -0.62 -12.09
C ARG A 122 16.75 -0.51 -11.25
N ALA A 123 16.42 -1.59 -10.54
CA ALA A 123 15.35 -1.60 -9.56
C ALA A 123 15.92 -2.02 -8.21
N LYS A 124 15.70 -1.18 -7.20
CA LYS A 124 15.92 -1.54 -5.80
C LYS A 124 14.61 -2.05 -5.25
N GLU A 125 14.57 -3.34 -5.00
CA GLU A 125 13.42 -4.11 -4.57
C GLU A 125 13.54 -4.46 -3.10
N ILE A 126 12.42 -4.76 -2.46
CA ILE A 126 12.43 -5.34 -1.11
C ILE A 126 12.56 -6.86 -1.27
N ALA A 127 13.54 -7.45 -0.60
CA ALA A 127 13.87 -8.87 -0.69
C ALA A 127 12.78 -9.76 -0.05
N PRO A 128 12.71 -11.05 -0.43
CA PRO A 128 11.95 -12.06 0.29
C PRO A 128 12.31 -12.09 1.79
N GLU A 129 11.47 -12.69 2.61
CA GLU A 129 11.59 -12.76 4.07
C GLU A 129 11.47 -11.40 4.78
N SER A 130 11.31 -10.30 4.03
CA SER A 130 11.01 -9.00 4.61
C SER A 130 9.59 -9.01 5.18
N GLN A 131 9.43 -8.40 6.36
CA GLN A 131 8.16 -8.38 7.08
C GLN A 131 7.65 -6.96 7.22
N PHE A 132 6.34 -6.81 6.99
CA PHE A 132 5.62 -5.56 7.15
C PHE A 132 4.50 -5.73 8.17
N GLU A 133 4.14 -4.64 8.83
CA GLU A 133 3.05 -4.62 9.80
C GLU A 133 2.10 -3.45 9.53
N CYS A 134 0.80 -3.73 9.55
CA CYS A 134 -0.27 -2.74 9.49
C CYS A 134 -1.41 -3.11 10.43
N PHE A 135 -2.39 -2.21 10.56
CA PHE A 135 -3.59 -2.44 11.34
C PHE A 135 -4.83 -2.33 10.46
N ILE A 136 -5.79 -3.21 10.71
CA ILE A 136 -7.09 -3.20 10.08
C ILE A 136 -8.13 -2.96 11.17
N ILE A 137 -8.86 -1.86 11.03
CA ILE A 137 -9.95 -1.49 11.94
C ILE A 137 -11.25 -1.84 11.25
N SER A 138 -12.15 -2.51 11.95
CA SER A 138 -13.46 -2.89 11.41
C SER A 138 -14.54 -2.86 12.48
N GLU A 139 -15.76 -2.50 12.08
CA GLU A 139 -16.96 -2.59 12.94
C GLU A 139 -17.52 -4.01 13.03
N LYS A 140 -17.12 -4.89 12.12
CA LYS A 140 -17.55 -6.29 12.04
C LYS A 140 -16.33 -7.22 11.97
N PRO A 141 -16.46 -8.46 12.44
CA PRO A 141 -15.41 -9.46 12.25
C PRO A 141 -15.09 -9.63 10.75
N LEU A 142 -13.81 -9.68 10.42
CA LEU A 142 -13.31 -9.87 9.05
C LEU A 142 -12.66 -11.24 8.88
N SER A 143 -12.90 -11.84 7.73
CA SER A 143 -12.13 -12.98 7.24
C SER A 143 -11.15 -12.49 6.19
N LEU A 144 -9.86 -12.56 6.50
CA LEU A 144 -8.79 -12.07 5.64
C LEU A 144 -8.08 -13.22 4.95
N PRO A 145 -7.58 -13.02 3.72
CA PRO A 145 -6.85 -14.04 2.99
C PRO A 145 -5.52 -14.35 3.68
N LYS A 146 -5.07 -15.61 3.64
CA LYS A 146 -3.74 -16.01 4.11
C LYS A 146 -2.62 -15.65 3.15
N TRP A 147 -2.95 -15.41 1.89
CA TRP A 147 -2.00 -15.09 0.83
C TRP A 147 -2.52 -13.96 -0.01
N ILE A 148 -1.64 -13.02 -0.35
CA ILE A 148 -1.93 -11.88 -1.20
C ILE A 148 -0.87 -11.71 -2.28
N ARG A 149 -1.19 -10.86 -3.27
CA ARG A 149 -0.25 -10.41 -4.29
C ARG A 149 -0.04 -8.90 -4.16
N LEU A 150 1.21 -8.48 -4.20
CA LEU A 150 1.61 -7.08 -4.00
C LEU A 150 2.55 -6.61 -5.10
N GLY A 151 2.53 -5.30 -5.34
CA GLY A 151 3.46 -4.64 -6.25
C GLY A 151 3.20 -4.91 -7.73
N LYS A 152 4.02 -4.28 -8.55
CA LYS A 152 3.89 -4.34 -10.02
C LYS A 152 4.17 -5.73 -10.60
N TRP A 153 4.87 -6.58 -9.86
CA TRP A 153 5.21 -7.95 -10.29
C TRP A 153 4.41 -9.03 -9.60
N MET A 154 3.34 -8.64 -8.93
CA MET A 154 2.44 -9.58 -8.26
C MET A 154 3.16 -10.48 -7.26
N SER A 155 4.09 -9.92 -6.51
CA SER A 155 4.90 -10.61 -5.51
C SER A 155 4.01 -11.23 -4.44
N LYS A 156 4.30 -12.48 -4.10
CA LYS A 156 3.53 -13.26 -3.12
C LYS A 156 3.91 -12.84 -1.70
N ALA A 157 2.90 -12.64 -0.87
CA ALA A 157 3.08 -12.40 0.56
C ALA A 157 2.13 -13.24 1.39
N GLU A 158 2.62 -13.78 2.49
CA GLU A 158 1.82 -14.45 3.52
C GLU A 158 1.24 -13.41 4.47
N VAL A 159 -0.02 -13.61 4.87
CA VAL A 159 -0.76 -12.72 5.77
C VAL A 159 -1.07 -13.46 7.06
N THR A 160 -0.52 -12.98 8.17
CA THR A 160 -0.87 -13.42 9.51
C THR A 160 -1.61 -12.31 10.23
N THR A 161 -2.75 -12.64 10.82
CA THR A 161 -3.59 -11.67 11.54
C THR A 161 -3.78 -12.08 12.99
N LYS A 162 -3.72 -11.08 13.89
CA LYS A 162 -4.02 -11.25 15.30
C LYS A 162 -4.94 -10.11 15.75
N GLU A 163 -6.10 -10.45 16.26
CA GLU A 163 -7.01 -9.47 16.85
C GLU A 163 -6.41 -8.93 18.15
N LEU A 164 -6.43 -7.60 18.32
CA LEU A 164 -5.92 -6.94 19.50
C LEU A 164 -6.94 -7.06 20.65
N PRO A 165 -6.49 -7.52 21.83
CA PRO A 165 -7.38 -7.68 22.97
C PRO A 165 -7.65 -6.35 23.66
N LYS A 166 -8.73 -6.27 24.40
CA LYS A 166 -9.03 -5.23 25.41
C LYS A 166 -8.87 -3.79 24.92
N LEU A 167 -9.52 -3.48 23.79
CA LEU A 167 -9.50 -2.13 23.24
C LEU A 167 -10.17 -1.14 24.21
N LYS A 168 -9.43 -0.11 24.61
CA LYS A 168 -9.93 1.05 25.36
C LYS A 168 -9.98 2.25 24.43
N HIS A 169 -11.11 2.93 24.36
CA HIS A 169 -11.23 4.19 23.64
C HIS A 169 -10.86 5.34 24.59
N SER A 170 -9.94 6.20 24.16
CA SER A 170 -9.40 7.32 24.92
C SER A 170 -9.22 8.54 24.03
N GLU A 171 -8.96 9.70 24.63
CA GLU A 171 -8.69 10.95 23.92
C GLU A 171 -7.49 11.64 24.57
N GLY A 172 -6.64 12.28 23.76
CA GLY A 172 -5.47 13.01 24.24
C GLY A 172 -4.35 13.09 23.20
N GLU A 173 -3.16 13.40 23.65
CA GLU A 173 -1.97 13.36 22.81
C GLU A 173 -1.35 11.97 22.83
N PHE A 174 -0.90 11.53 21.66
CA PHE A 174 -0.22 10.25 21.48
C PHE A 174 0.70 10.25 20.27
N VAL A 175 1.62 9.29 20.25
CA VAL A 175 2.47 9.02 19.08
C VAL A 175 2.02 7.72 18.44
N PHE A 176 1.89 7.74 17.11
CA PHE A 176 1.64 6.54 16.34
C PHE A 176 2.89 6.22 15.52
N PRO A 177 3.56 5.08 15.79
CA PRO A 177 4.86 4.77 15.20
C PRO A 177 4.79 4.19 13.78
N TYR A 178 3.58 4.05 13.22
CA TYR A 178 3.36 3.54 11.86
C TYR A 178 3.02 4.67 10.91
N PRO A 179 3.25 4.50 9.60
CA PRO A 179 2.87 5.50 8.63
C PRO A 179 1.36 5.68 8.57
N LEU A 180 0.94 6.89 8.23
CA LEU A 180 -0.45 7.27 8.03
C LEU A 180 -0.61 8.00 6.70
N ASN A 181 -1.78 7.88 6.10
CA ASN A 181 -2.20 8.78 5.06
C ASN A 181 -2.72 10.08 5.72
N PRO A 182 -2.11 11.24 5.45
CA PRO A 182 -2.51 12.49 6.08
C PRO A 182 -3.97 12.85 5.80
N LEU A 183 -4.48 12.56 4.59
CA LEU A 183 -5.88 12.84 4.24
C LEU A 183 -6.87 12.09 5.13
N ASP A 184 -6.51 10.89 5.58
CA ASP A 184 -7.39 10.01 6.35
C ASP A 184 -7.50 10.42 7.83
N VAL A 185 -6.55 11.22 8.34
CA VAL A 185 -6.47 11.56 9.77
C VAL A 185 -6.64 13.06 10.07
N MET A 186 -6.23 13.95 9.17
CA MET A 186 -6.18 15.40 9.42
C MET A 186 -7.54 16.05 9.69
N PHE A 187 -8.65 15.40 9.33
CA PHE A 187 -10.00 15.91 9.58
C PHE A 187 -10.60 15.44 10.90
N THR A 188 -9.97 14.46 11.54
CA THR A 188 -10.44 13.88 12.81
C THR A 188 -9.45 14.07 13.95
N HIS A 189 -8.20 14.41 13.63
CA HIS A 189 -7.11 14.60 14.58
C HIS A 189 -6.34 15.89 14.28
N GLN A 190 -5.82 16.52 15.32
CA GLN A 190 -4.81 17.57 15.18
C GLN A 190 -3.45 16.90 15.01
N VAL A 191 -2.81 17.09 13.84
CA VAL A 191 -1.45 16.61 13.58
C VAL A 191 -0.47 17.64 14.15
N LEU A 192 0.35 17.23 15.12
CA LEU A 192 1.27 18.09 15.84
C LEU A 192 2.68 18.08 15.23
N SER A 193 3.18 16.89 14.87
CA SER A 193 4.46 16.73 14.18
C SER A 193 4.49 15.45 13.38
N TYR A 194 5.28 15.43 12.30
CA TYR A 194 5.44 14.27 11.42
C TYR A 194 6.66 14.44 10.51
N ASP A 195 7.11 13.32 9.93
CA ASP A 195 8.02 13.29 8.80
C ASP A 195 7.26 12.90 7.54
N THR A 196 7.56 13.50 6.41
CA THR A 196 6.92 13.17 5.13
C THR A 196 7.65 12.04 4.42
N VAL A 197 6.90 11.13 3.84
CA VAL A 197 7.38 10.10 2.92
C VAL A 197 6.72 10.32 1.57
N ASN A 198 7.49 10.84 0.62
CA ASN A 198 7.00 11.10 -0.73
C ASN A 198 6.89 9.79 -1.51
N MET A 199 5.67 9.37 -1.80
CA MET A 199 5.36 8.19 -2.60
C MET A 199 3.99 8.31 -3.26
N PRO A 200 3.80 7.74 -4.46
CA PRO A 200 2.49 7.69 -5.08
C PRO A 200 1.56 6.69 -4.37
N PRO A 201 0.23 6.82 -4.44
CA PRO A 201 -0.48 7.91 -5.12
C PRO A 201 -0.58 9.19 -4.27
N VAL A 202 -0.41 9.09 -2.96
CA VAL A 202 -0.44 10.19 -2.01
C VAL A 202 0.75 10.05 -1.07
N SER A 203 1.43 11.17 -0.77
CA SER A 203 2.51 11.16 0.22
C SER A 203 1.99 10.74 1.59
N LEU A 204 2.73 9.87 2.26
CA LEU A 204 2.43 9.42 3.61
C LEU A 204 3.20 10.24 4.64
N ILE A 205 2.77 10.14 5.89
CA ILE A 205 3.45 10.71 7.05
C ILE A 205 3.85 9.60 8.02
N ARG A 206 4.98 9.75 8.69
CA ARG A 206 5.48 8.82 9.72
C ARG A 206 5.96 9.56 10.96
N ASN A 207 6.24 8.84 12.04
CA ASN A 207 6.62 9.41 13.34
C ASN A 207 5.60 10.44 13.82
N VAL A 208 4.33 10.11 13.67
CA VAL A 208 3.24 11.06 13.77
C VAL A 208 2.85 11.27 15.23
N ARG A 209 2.89 12.52 15.69
CA ARG A 209 2.32 12.94 16.97
C ARG A 209 0.96 13.57 16.72
N LEU A 210 -0.06 13.03 17.35
CA LEU A 210 -1.46 13.40 17.15
C LEU A 210 -2.08 13.82 18.49
N ARG A 211 -3.14 14.65 18.35
CA ARG A 211 -4.09 14.89 19.45
C ARG A 211 -5.49 14.58 18.93
N GLY A 212 -6.22 13.74 19.66
CA GLY A 212 -7.57 13.30 19.28
C GLY A 212 -7.93 11.98 19.92
N HIS A 213 -8.91 11.30 19.34
CA HIS A 213 -9.41 10.01 19.81
C HIS A 213 -8.52 8.86 19.33
N TYR A 214 -8.26 7.90 20.21
CA TYR A 214 -7.48 6.70 19.88
C TYR A 214 -8.01 5.45 20.59
N TYR A 215 -7.70 4.31 19.99
CA TYR A 215 -7.82 3.02 20.65
C TYR A 215 -6.48 2.65 21.27
N GLU A 216 -6.53 2.23 22.53
CA GLU A 216 -5.37 1.76 23.27
C GLU A 216 -5.50 0.26 23.51
N SER A 217 -4.47 -0.48 23.13
CA SER A 217 -4.33 -1.91 23.41
C SER A 217 -2.87 -2.20 23.74
N GLU A 218 -2.64 -2.76 24.92
CA GLU A 218 -1.28 -2.96 25.46
C GLU A 218 -0.51 -1.61 25.47
N GLU A 219 0.61 -1.52 24.75
CA GLU A 219 1.41 -0.29 24.64
C GLU A 219 1.14 0.52 23.38
N LEU A 220 0.21 0.07 22.53
CA LEU A 220 -0.06 0.68 21.23
C LEU A 220 -1.30 1.57 21.29
N LYS A 221 -1.16 2.79 20.77
CA LYS A 221 -2.25 3.75 20.56
C LYS A 221 -2.49 3.93 19.07
N ILE A 222 -3.67 3.54 18.61
CA ILE A 222 -4.06 3.57 17.20
C ILE A 222 -5.08 4.68 17.00
N PRO A 223 -4.91 5.61 16.04
CA PRO A 223 -5.88 6.67 15.80
C PRO A 223 -7.28 6.08 15.56
N ALA A 224 -8.29 6.66 16.19
CA ALA A 224 -9.68 6.28 15.99
C ALA A 224 -10.33 7.15 14.90
N ARG A 225 -11.46 6.72 14.36
CA ARG A 225 -12.27 7.49 13.40
C ARG A 225 -11.54 7.85 12.10
N MET A 226 -10.54 7.07 11.72
CA MET A 226 -9.91 7.20 10.40
C MET A 226 -10.87 6.77 9.30
N ALA A 227 -10.83 7.49 8.18
CA ALA A 227 -11.64 7.20 7.00
C ALA A 227 -10.88 7.58 5.74
N TYR A 228 -11.08 6.83 4.65
CA TYR A 228 -10.51 7.20 3.36
C TYR A 228 -11.06 8.53 2.88
N ARG A 229 -10.18 9.45 2.59
CA ARG A 229 -10.52 10.77 2.05
C ARG A 229 -9.62 11.08 0.87
N PHE A 230 -10.17 11.86 -0.05
CA PHE A 230 -9.51 12.16 -1.31
C PHE A 230 -9.50 13.68 -1.49
N SER A 231 -8.40 14.20 -2.05
CA SER A 231 -8.36 15.59 -2.49
C SER A 231 -9.17 15.67 -3.79
N GLY A 232 -10.29 16.39 -3.75
CA GLY A 232 -11.07 16.73 -4.92
C GLY A 232 -10.29 17.60 -5.90
#